data_3eece62fabd8dde423f7188eabb40119
#
_entry.id   3eece62fabd8dde423f7188eabb40119
#
_cell.length_a   1.000
_cell.length_b   1.000
_cell.length_c   1.000
_cell.angle_alpha   90.00
_cell.angle_beta   90.00
_cell.angle_gamma   90.00
#
_symmetry.space_group_name_H-M   'P 1'
#
loop_
_entity.id
_entity.type
_entity.pdbx_description
1 polymer ?
#
loop_
_entity_poly.entity_id
_entity_poly.type
_entity_poly.pdbx_seq_one_letter_code
_entity_poly.pdbx_strand_id
1 'polypeptide(L)'
;MGDKMEGYGTVDARDVSQYKVNLIEENIQRTNSINVQARVQDATVFDQDSELLADIVLADVPCSGYGVIGKKPEIKYRVTPQKQEEIVILQRTILDRASNYVKPRGELIFSTCTIAREENEENMMWFLNNYPFRLESLDPYLPEELHSETTALGYLQLLPGVHKTDGFFIAKFRRK
;
A
#
# COMPACT_ATOMS: atom_id res chain seq x y z
N MET A 1 -0.11 -3.26 13.14
CA MET A 1 0.92 -2.19 13.22
C MET A 1 1.10 -1.73 14.66
N GLY A 2 0.07 -1.22 15.30
CA GLY A 2 0.14 -0.69 16.67
C GLY A 2 0.84 -1.60 17.67
N ASP A 3 0.50 -2.89 17.71
CA ASP A 3 1.11 -3.87 18.61
C ASP A 3 2.63 -4.01 18.45
N LYS A 4 3.11 -3.96 17.19
CA LYS A 4 4.56 -4.06 16.90
C LYS A 4 5.35 -2.80 17.28
N MET A 5 4.65 -1.70 17.57
CA MET A 5 5.24 -0.45 18.01
C MET A 5 5.39 -0.38 19.53
N GLU A 6 4.93 -1.40 20.28
CA GLU A 6 5.07 -1.50 21.75
C GLU A 6 4.63 -0.23 22.49
N GLY A 7 3.64 0.47 21.95
CA GLY A 7 3.11 1.73 22.51
C GLY A 7 3.88 2.99 22.10
N TYR A 8 4.98 2.88 21.36
CA TYR A 8 5.72 4.06 20.87
C TYR A 8 5.12 4.59 19.56
N GLY A 9 5.02 5.92 19.44
CA GLY A 9 4.48 6.57 18.25
C GLY A 9 2.97 6.36 18.07
N THR A 10 2.43 6.82 16.94
CA THR A 10 1.00 6.78 16.61
C THR A 10 0.78 6.19 15.22
N VAL A 11 -0.36 5.52 15.03
CA VAL A 11 -0.86 5.06 13.73
C VAL A 11 -2.13 5.82 13.41
N ASP A 12 -2.15 6.52 12.29
CA ASP A 12 -3.34 7.17 11.73
C ASP A 12 -3.89 6.29 10.59
N ALA A 13 -4.93 5.52 10.90
CA ALA A 13 -5.58 4.62 9.95
C ALA A 13 -6.71 5.36 9.25
N ARG A 14 -6.71 5.33 7.91
CA ARG A 14 -7.62 6.09 7.06
C ARG A 14 -8.33 5.19 6.07
N ASP A 15 -9.62 5.40 5.87
CA ASP A 15 -10.39 4.81 4.78
C ASP A 15 -11.48 5.80 4.34
N VAL A 16 -11.85 5.76 3.08
CA VAL A 16 -12.93 6.62 2.55
C VAL A 16 -14.31 6.18 3.05
N SER A 17 -14.44 4.93 3.48
CA SER A 17 -15.70 4.33 3.92
C SER A 17 -15.88 4.43 5.43
N GLN A 18 -16.92 5.14 5.89
CA GLN A 18 -17.30 5.17 7.30
C GLN A 18 -17.50 3.75 7.87
N TYR A 19 -18.10 2.85 7.09
CA TYR A 19 -18.29 1.45 7.50
C TYR A 19 -16.95 0.76 7.83
N LYS A 20 -15.94 0.95 6.98
CA LYS A 20 -14.61 0.35 7.23
C LYS A 20 -13.90 1.01 8.41
N VAL A 21 -14.06 2.32 8.56
CA VAL A 21 -13.51 3.02 9.74
C VAL A 21 -14.11 2.47 11.02
N ASN A 22 -15.42 2.23 11.07
CA ASN A 22 -16.07 1.61 12.24
C ASN A 22 -15.48 0.22 12.55
N LEU A 23 -15.23 -0.60 11.51
CA LEU A 23 -14.57 -1.92 11.69
C LEU A 23 -13.13 -1.78 12.23
N ILE A 24 -12.40 -0.75 11.81
CA ILE A 24 -11.07 -0.46 12.35
C ILE A 24 -11.19 -0.07 13.83
N GLU A 25 -12.13 0.79 14.19
CA GLU A 25 -12.38 1.21 15.57
C GLU A 25 -12.77 0.03 16.49
N GLU A 26 -13.65 -0.87 16.01
CA GLU A 26 -13.98 -2.11 16.72
C GLU A 26 -12.73 -2.96 16.97
N ASN A 27 -11.83 -3.07 15.98
CA ASN A 27 -10.58 -3.80 16.14
C ASN A 27 -9.63 -3.10 17.12
N ILE A 28 -9.51 -1.77 17.10
CA ILE A 28 -8.72 -0.98 18.04
C ILE A 28 -9.19 -1.28 19.47
N GLN A 29 -10.51 -1.25 19.71
CA GLN A 29 -11.10 -1.56 21.02
C GLN A 29 -10.83 -3.00 21.43
N ARG A 30 -11.08 -3.96 20.53
CA ARG A 30 -10.88 -5.39 20.80
C ARG A 30 -9.43 -5.76 21.13
N THR A 31 -8.47 -5.09 20.50
CA THR A 31 -7.02 -5.34 20.71
C THR A 31 -6.39 -4.41 21.74
N ASN A 32 -7.17 -3.46 22.29
CA ASN A 32 -6.68 -2.41 23.18
C ASN A 32 -5.47 -1.63 22.62
N SER A 33 -5.52 -1.32 21.32
CA SER A 33 -4.44 -0.62 20.61
C SER A 33 -4.52 0.88 20.87
N ILE A 34 -3.97 1.35 21.98
CA ILE A 34 -4.10 2.73 22.47
C ILE A 34 -3.38 3.78 21.59
N ASN A 35 -2.46 3.35 20.73
CA ASN A 35 -1.67 4.18 19.85
C ASN A 35 -2.16 4.21 18.39
N VAL A 36 -3.38 3.71 18.13
CA VAL A 36 -4.01 3.70 16.81
C VAL A 36 -5.25 4.59 16.83
N GLN A 37 -5.38 5.44 15.83
CA GLN A 37 -6.58 6.25 15.58
C GLN A 37 -7.12 5.91 14.20
N ALA A 38 -8.45 5.94 14.04
CA ALA A 38 -9.10 5.75 12.76
C ALA A 38 -9.92 6.98 12.38
N ARG A 39 -9.90 7.34 11.08
CA ARG A 39 -10.74 8.44 10.59
C ARG A 39 -11.14 8.24 9.13
N VAL A 40 -12.28 8.81 8.77
CA VAL A 40 -12.72 8.89 7.38
C VAL A 40 -11.86 9.90 6.65
N GLN A 41 -11.17 9.46 5.60
CA GLN A 41 -10.34 10.32 4.76
C GLN A 41 -10.30 9.77 3.34
N ASP A 42 -10.63 10.60 2.36
CA ASP A 42 -10.41 10.30 0.95
C ASP A 42 -8.91 10.49 0.63
N ALA A 43 -8.24 9.41 0.26
CA ALA A 43 -6.81 9.43 -0.06
C ALA A 43 -6.45 10.21 -1.34
N THR A 44 -7.45 10.59 -2.16
CA THR A 44 -7.27 11.47 -3.33
C THR A 44 -7.25 12.94 -2.96
N VAL A 45 -7.72 13.29 -1.76
CA VAL A 45 -7.75 14.65 -1.25
C VAL A 45 -6.55 14.90 -0.35
N PHE A 46 -5.77 15.93 -0.66
CA PHE A 46 -4.61 16.29 0.14
C PHE A 46 -5.01 16.83 1.52
N ASP A 47 -4.42 16.26 2.55
CA ASP A 47 -4.57 16.70 3.95
C ASP A 47 -3.34 17.51 4.36
N GLN A 48 -3.49 18.82 4.40
CA GLN A 48 -2.41 19.74 4.70
C GLN A 48 -1.84 19.54 6.12
N ASP A 49 -2.69 19.14 7.06
CA ASP A 49 -2.28 18.92 8.45
C ASP A 49 -1.37 17.70 8.62
N SER A 50 -1.31 16.84 7.58
CA SER A 50 -0.46 15.65 7.57
C SER A 50 0.84 15.82 6.77
N GLU A 51 1.07 16.98 6.16
CA GLU A 51 2.25 17.22 5.32
C GLU A 51 3.56 17.02 6.10
N LEU A 52 4.43 16.13 5.56
CA LEU A 52 5.75 15.82 6.12
C LEU A 52 5.74 15.35 7.60
N LEU A 53 4.65 14.73 8.05
CA LEU A 53 4.53 14.26 9.44
C LEU A 53 4.79 12.78 9.63
N ALA A 54 4.67 11.97 8.58
CA ALA A 54 4.77 10.53 8.70
C ALA A 54 6.22 10.03 8.53
N ASP A 55 6.69 9.22 9.45
CA ASP A 55 7.93 8.47 9.30
C ASP A 55 7.75 7.34 8.29
N ILE A 56 6.57 6.71 8.28
CA ILE A 56 6.18 5.66 7.36
C ILE A 56 4.75 5.91 6.87
N VAL A 57 4.54 5.88 5.56
CA VAL A 57 3.21 5.85 4.93
C VAL A 57 2.99 4.49 4.29
N LEU A 58 1.89 3.81 4.63
CA LEU A 58 1.44 2.60 3.97
C LEU A 58 0.27 2.95 3.04
N ALA A 59 0.49 2.83 1.74
CA ALA A 59 -0.51 3.02 0.69
C ALA A 59 -0.93 1.65 0.14
N ASP A 60 -1.91 1.02 0.81
CA ASP A 60 -2.60 -0.17 0.30
C ASP A 60 -3.78 0.33 -0.55
N VAL A 61 -3.55 0.43 -1.85
CA VAL A 61 -4.44 1.17 -2.75
C VAL A 61 -5.53 0.28 -3.35
N PRO A 62 -6.68 0.86 -3.74
CA PRO A 62 -7.68 0.13 -4.51
C PRO A 62 -7.08 -0.38 -5.82
N CYS A 63 -7.36 -1.64 -6.16
CA CYS A 63 -6.80 -2.32 -7.32
C CYS A 63 -7.83 -3.24 -7.98
N SER A 64 -7.50 -3.78 -9.16
CA SER A 64 -8.36 -4.74 -9.89
C SER A 64 -8.65 -6.03 -9.10
N GLY A 65 -7.74 -6.41 -8.19
CA GLY A 65 -7.89 -7.61 -7.36
C GLY A 65 -7.57 -8.92 -8.10
N TYR A 66 -6.91 -8.88 -9.25
CA TYR A 66 -6.60 -10.11 -10.02
C TYR A 66 -5.79 -11.13 -9.22
N GLY A 67 -5.05 -10.70 -8.20
CA GLY A 67 -4.30 -11.60 -7.33
C GLY A 67 -5.17 -12.52 -6.48
N VAL A 68 -6.42 -12.13 -6.22
CA VAL A 68 -7.38 -12.88 -5.39
C VAL A 68 -8.51 -13.51 -6.20
N ILE A 69 -8.37 -13.60 -7.52
CA ILE A 69 -9.40 -14.11 -8.45
C ILE A 69 -9.81 -15.57 -8.12
N GLY A 70 -8.91 -16.35 -7.55
CA GLY A 70 -9.21 -17.71 -7.09
C GLY A 70 -10.25 -17.77 -5.97
N LYS A 71 -10.34 -16.73 -5.15
CA LYS A 71 -11.31 -16.57 -4.06
C LYS A 71 -12.53 -15.73 -4.46
N LYS A 72 -12.37 -14.86 -5.47
CA LYS A 72 -13.38 -13.92 -5.95
C LYS A 72 -13.47 -13.98 -7.47
N PRO A 73 -14.02 -15.07 -8.05
CA PRO A 73 -14.05 -15.28 -9.50
C PRO A 73 -14.86 -14.23 -10.27
N GLU A 74 -15.75 -13.51 -9.59
CA GLU A 74 -16.54 -12.41 -10.17
C GLU A 74 -15.66 -11.24 -10.64
N ILE A 75 -14.42 -11.10 -10.17
CA ILE A 75 -13.45 -10.08 -10.60
C ILE A 75 -13.23 -10.19 -12.11
N LYS A 76 -13.19 -11.41 -12.67
CA LYS A 76 -13.03 -11.67 -14.10
C LYS A 76 -14.03 -10.92 -14.99
N TYR A 77 -15.22 -10.65 -14.47
CA TYR A 77 -16.30 -10.01 -15.22
C TYR A 77 -16.49 -8.53 -14.89
N ARG A 78 -15.79 -8.03 -13.87
CA ARG A 78 -15.96 -6.63 -13.39
C ARG A 78 -14.92 -5.68 -13.94
N VAL A 79 -13.76 -6.16 -14.34
CA VAL A 79 -12.65 -5.31 -14.78
C VAL A 79 -12.58 -5.33 -16.30
N THR A 80 -12.86 -4.18 -16.91
CA THR A 80 -12.65 -3.91 -18.34
C THR A 80 -11.32 -3.16 -18.51
N PRO A 81 -10.72 -3.12 -19.73
CA PRO A 81 -9.52 -2.33 -19.99
C PRO A 81 -9.67 -0.86 -19.57
N GLN A 82 -10.81 -0.25 -19.87
CA GLN A 82 -11.11 1.13 -19.47
C GLN A 82 -11.12 1.29 -17.95
N LYS A 83 -11.75 0.36 -17.24
CA LYS A 83 -11.79 0.39 -15.77
C LYS A 83 -10.41 0.19 -15.15
N GLN A 84 -9.55 -0.58 -15.79
CA GLN A 84 -8.16 -0.74 -15.37
C GLN A 84 -7.36 0.57 -15.51
N GLU A 85 -7.56 1.31 -16.60
CA GLU A 85 -6.96 2.64 -16.75
C GLU A 85 -7.42 3.61 -15.67
N GLU A 86 -8.74 3.61 -15.35
CA GLU A 86 -9.29 4.42 -14.25
C GLU A 86 -8.66 4.06 -12.90
N ILE A 87 -8.44 2.77 -12.63
CA ILE A 87 -7.78 2.29 -11.41
C ILE A 87 -6.33 2.78 -11.36
N VAL A 88 -5.57 2.68 -12.44
CA VAL A 88 -4.19 3.15 -12.51
C VAL A 88 -4.11 4.66 -12.22
N ILE A 89 -5.01 5.47 -12.80
CA ILE A 89 -5.08 6.91 -12.54
C ILE A 89 -5.40 7.20 -11.07
N LEU A 90 -6.35 6.48 -10.49
CA LEU A 90 -6.70 6.59 -9.08
C LEU A 90 -5.51 6.26 -8.17
N GLN A 91 -4.81 5.16 -8.44
CA GLN A 91 -3.62 4.74 -7.70
C GLN A 91 -2.51 5.79 -7.75
N ARG A 92 -2.25 6.37 -8.92
CA ARG A 92 -1.28 7.46 -9.10
C ARG A 92 -1.68 8.71 -8.32
N THR A 93 -2.96 9.06 -8.30
CA THR A 93 -3.47 10.17 -7.50
C THR A 93 -3.24 9.94 -6.01
N ILE A 94 -3.51 8.74 -5.51
CA ILE A 94 -3.26 8.36 -4.11
C ILE A 94 -1.76 8.41 -3.79
N LEU A 95 -0.91 7.86 -4.65
CA LEU A 95 0.55 7.87 -4.46
C LEU A 95 1.12 9.30 -4.44
N ASP A 96 0.60 10.19 -5.30
CA ASP A 96 0.95 11.62 -5.30
C ASP A 96 0.65 12.24 -3.93
N ARG A 97 -0.57 12.06 -3.40
CA ARG A 97 -0.96 12.60 -2.09
C ARG A 97 -0.14 11.98 -0.97
N ALA A 98 -0.01 10.65 -0.96
CA ALA A 98 0.75 9.91 0.03
C ALA A 98 2.22 10.34 0.10
N SER A 99 2.83 10.67 -1.03
CA SER A 99 4.22 11.11 -1.10
C SER A 99 4.47 12.39 -0.28
N ASN A 100 3.48 13.29 -0.21
CA ASN A 100 3.61 14.56 0.50
C ASN A 100 3.57 14.41 2.03
N TYR A 101 3.04 13.30 2.54
CA TYR A 101 2.97 13.04 3.98
C TYR A 101 4.28 12.49 4.56
N VAL A 102 5.13 11.91 3.72
CA VAL A 102 6.38 11.26 4.14
C VAL A 102 7.43 12.30 4.50
N LYS A 103 8.01 12.22 5.70
CA LYS A 103 9.16 13.03 6.11
C LYS A 103 10.37 12.86 5.18
N PRO A 104 11.31 13.82 5.13
CA PRO A 104 12.64 13.56 4.56
C PRO A 104 13.27 12.31 5.21
N ARG A 105 13.80 11.41 4.41
CA ARG A 105 14.32 10.09 4.81
C ARG A 105 13.26 9.11 5.35
N GLY A 106 11.97 9.45 5.35
CA GLY A 106 10.87 8.56 5.69
C GLY A 106 10.60 7.53 4.59
N GLU A 107 9.69 6.62 4.85
CA GLU A 107 9.36 5.48 3.97
C GLU A 107 7.95 5.60 3.41
N LEU A 108 7.78 5.20 2.15
CA LEU A 108 6.48 4.91 1.55
C LEU A 108 6.45 3.43 1.18
N ILE A 109 5.44 2.72 1.65
CA ILE A 109 5.15 1.35 1.25
C ILE A 109 3.92 1.38 0.34
N PHE A 110 4.06 0.88 -0.86
CA PHE A 110 2.99 0.73 -1.83
C PHE A 110 2.61 -0.72 -1.96
N SER A 111 1.32 -1.05 -1.85
CA SER A 111 0.84 -2.43 -1.98
C SER A 111 -0.47 -2.52 -2.75
N THR A 112 -0.65 -3.67 -3.42
CA THR A 112 -1.88 -4.05 -4.13
C THR A 112 -2.13 -5.55 -3.99
N CYS A 113 -3.39 -5.98 -4.08
CA CYS A 113 -3.76 -7.37 -4.20
C CYS A 113 -4.00 -7.78 -5.67
N THR A 114 -3.24 -7.25 -6.62
CA THR A 114 -3.32 -7.58 -8.03
C THR A 114 -2.01 -8.15 -8.57
N ILE A 115 -2.09 -8.76 -9.75
CA ILE A 115 -0.93 -9.22 -10.54
C ILE A 115 -0.79 -8.43 -11.85
N ALA A 116 -1.59 -7.38 -12.02
CA ALA A 116 -1.54 -6.53 -13.20
C ALA A 116 -0.28 -5.66 -13.17
N ARG A 117 0.53 -5.75 -14.20
CA ARG A 117 1.80 -5.02 -14.31
C ARG A 117 1.60 -3.52 -14.34
N GLU A 118 0.56 -3.06 -15.01
CA GLU A 118 0.18 -1.65 -15.14
C GLU A 118 -0.10 -1.00 -13.78
N GLU A 119 -0.70 -1.78 -12.87
CA GLU A 119 -1.03 -1.34 -11.52
C GLU A 119 0.16 -1.45 -10.54
N ASN A 120 1.14 -2.31 -10.83
CA ASN A 120 2.25 -2.66 -9.97
C ASN A 120 3.58 -2.02 -10.44
N GLU A 121 4.36 -2.72 -11.25
CA GLU A 121 5.68 -2.30 -11.68
C GLU A 121 5.67 -0.97 -12.45
N GLU A 122 4.67 -0.77 -13.33
CA GLU A 122 4.58 0.46 -14.12
C GLU A 122 4.21 1.67 -13.24
N ASN A 123 3.34 1.49 -12.25
CA ASN A 123 3.07 2.53 -11.27
C ASN A 123 4.27 2.82 -10.36
N MET A 124 4.99 1.77 -9.93
CA MET A 124 6.24 1.90 -9.17
C MET A 124 7.27 2.72 -9.97
N MET A 125 7.49 2.39 -11.23
CA MET A 125 8.45 3.11 -12.10
C MET A 125 7.98 4.53 -12.39
N TRP A 126 6.68 4.74 -12.64
CA TRP A 126 6.11 6.08 -12.77
C TRP A 126 6.38 6.92 -11.53
N PHE A 127 6.16 6.36 -10.33
CA PHE A 127 6.41 7.07 -9.07
C PHE A 127 7.87 7.47 -8.90
N LEU A 128 8.81 6.56 -9.17
CA LEU A 128 10.25 6.84 -9.09
C LEU A 128 10.71 7.95 -10.06
N ASN A 129 10.07 8.05 -11.22
CA ASN A 129 10.41 9.06 -12.23
C ASN A 129 9.85 10.45 -11.91
N ASN A 130 8.80 10.53 -11.08
CA ASN A 130 8.10 11.79 -10.81
C ASN A 130 8.34 12.35 -9.41
N TYR A 131 8.83 11.54 -8.46
CA TYR A 131 8.99 11.95 -7.06
C TYR A 131 10.40 11.68 -6.54
N PRO A 132 10.88 12.47 -5.55
CA PRO A 132 12.23 12.33 -5.00
C PRO A 132 12.35 11.14 -4.06
N PHE A 133 12.08 9.94 -4.56
CA PHE A 133 12.20 8.69 -3.84
C PHE A 133 13.17 7.74 -4.53
N ARG A 134 13.62 6.73 -3.82
CA ARG A 134 14.39 5.59 -4.33
C ARG A 134 13.79 4.32 -3.76
N LEU A 135 13.95 3.19 -4.43
CA LEU A 135 13.67 1.89 -3.84
C LEU A 135 14.67 1.56 -2.73
N GLU A 136 14.20 0.78 -1.77
CA GLU A 136 15.02 0.26 -0.66
C GLU A 136 14.70 -1.22 -0.45
N SER A 137 15.75 -2.04 -0.31
CA SER A 137 15.67 -3.49 -0.21
C SER A 137 14.60 -3.99 0.77
N LEU A 138 13.87 -5.02 0.35
CA LEU A 138 12.91 -5.76 1.17
C LEU A 138 13.56 -6.95 1.90
N ASP A 139 14.74 -7.40 1.48
CA ASP A 139 15.39 -8.62 2.02
C ASP A 139 15.48 -8.65 3.55
N PRO A 140 15.79 -7.53 4.26
CA PRO A 140 15.84 -7.53 5.72
C PRO A 140 14.51 -7.86 6.42
N TYR A 141 13.39 -7.82 5.68
CA TYR A 141 12.03 -8.00 6.20
C TYR A 141 11.37 -9.28 5.71
N LEU A 142 12.02 -10.01 4.81
CA LEU A 142 11.49 -11.20 4.16
C LEU A 142 12.26 -12.46 4.59
N PRO A 143 11.60 -13.62 4.64
CA PRO A 143 12.28 -14.89 4.77
C PRO A 143 13.17 -15.15 3.53
N GLU A 144 14.29 -15.84 3.72
CA GLU A 144 15.31 -16.10 2.68
C GLU A 144 14.73 -16.74 1.41
N GLU A 145 13.69 -17.56 1.54
CA GLU A 145 13.03 -18.23 0.41
C GLU A 145 12.34 -17.26 -0.57
N LEU A 146 12.09 -16.03 -0.15
CA LEU A 146 11.53 -14.98 -0.98
C LEU A 146 12.58 -14.01 -1.53
N HIS A 147 13.85 -14.16 -1.14
CA HIS A 147 14.90 -13.29 -1.65
C HIS A 147 15.12 -13.48 -3.16
N SER A 148 15.28 -12.38 -3.86
CA SER A 148 15.45 -12.32 -5.31
C SER A 148 16.11 -11.00 -5.71
N GLU A 149 16.44 -10.85 -6.99
CA GLU A 149 16.95 -9.58 -7.52
C GLU A 149 15.95 -8.43 -7.27
N THR A 150 14.63 -8.70 -7.41
CA THR A 150 13.62 -7.67 -7.20
C THR A 150 13.45 -7.29 -5.74
N THR A 151 13.56 -8.23 -4.81
CA THR A 151 13.48 -7.93 -3.37
C THR A 151 14.71 -7.18 -2.89
N ALA A 152 15.88 -7.50 -3.41
CA ALA A 152 17.10 -6.74 -3.16
C ALA A 152 17.00 -5.29 -3.69
N LEU A 153 16.30 -5.07 -4.82
CA LEU A 153 16.00 -3.75 -5.35
C LEU A 153 14.94 -3.00 -4.55
N GLY A 154 13.99 -3.70 -3.91
CA GLY A 154 12.97 -3.09 -3.07
C GLY A 154 11.52 -3.33 -3.47
N TYR A 155 11.22 -4.35 -4.28
CA TYR A 155 9.85 -4.75 -4.59
C TYR A 155 9.70 -6.27 -4.74
N LEU A 156 8.48 -6.75 -4.51
CA LEU A 156 8.11 -8.15 -4.60
C LEU A 156 6.74 -8.31 -5.25
N GLN A 157 6.66 -9.19 -6.24
CA GLN A 157 5.39 -9.68 -6.80
C GLN A 157 5.18 -11.13 -6.39
N LEU A 158 4.19 -11.39 -5.57
CA LEU A 158 3.70 -12.74 -5.29
C LEU A 158 2.68 -13.16 -6.36
N LEU A 159 2.83 -14.37 -6.88
CA LEU A 159 1.97 -14.93 -7.92
C LEU A 159 1.21 -16.14 -7.40
N PRO A 160 -0.11 -16.24 -7.61
CA PRO A 160 -0.89 -17.44 -7.29
C PRO A 160 -0.32 -18.66 -8.00
N GLY A 161 -0.27 -19.79 -7.29
CA GLY A 161 0.25 -21.05 -7.83
C GLY A 161 1.78 -21.18 -7.86
N VAL A 162 2.52 -20.08 -7.76
CA VAL A 162 3.99 -20.07 -7.61
C VAL A 162 4.38 -20.00 -6.14
N HIS A 163 3.87 -19.02 -5.41
CA HIS A 163 4.25 -18.73 -4.03
C HIS A 163 3.28 -19.33 -2.99
N LYS A 164 2.38 -20.24 -3.38
CA LYS A 164 1.37 -20.87 -2.52
C LYS A 164 0.53 -19.87 -1.70
N THR A 165 0.30 -18.69 -2.26
CA THR A 165 -0.44 -17.58 -1.67
C THR A 165 -1.27 -16.88 -2.73
N ASP A 166 -2.11 -15.93 -2.32
CA ASP A 166 -2.75 -15.00 -3.24
C ASP A 166 -1.71 -14.12 -3.95
N GLY A 167 -2.08 -13.54 -5.08
CA GLY A 167 -1.25 -12.54 -5.75
C GLY A 167 -1.22 -11.25 -4.95
N PHE A 168 -0.02 -10.72 -4.73
CA PHE A 168 0.20 -9.49 -3.98
C PHE A 168 1.45 -8.79 -4.49
N PHE A 169 1.41 -7.48 -4.54
CA PHE A 169 2.57 -6.66 -4.87
C PHE A 169 2.91 -5.74 -3.71
N ILE A 170 4.19 -5.53 -3.47
CA ILE A 170 4.70 -4.57 -2.50
C ILE A 170 5.97 -3.92 -3.04
N ALA A 171 6.08 -2.61 -2.88
CA ALA A 171 7.29 -1.84 -3.15
C ALA A 171 7.59 -0.90 -1.97
N LYS A 172 8.85 -0.83 -1.58
CA LYS A 172 9.34 0.04 -0.51
C LYS A 172 10.17 1.17 -1.08
N PHE A 173 9.77 2.38 -0.77
CA PHE A 173 10.45 3.59 -1.18
C PHE A 173 11.01 4.34 0.04
N ARG A 174 12.17 4.94 -0.14
CA ARG A 174 12.80 5.89 0.79
C ARG A 174 12.80 7.29 0.17
N ARG A 175 12.29 8.28 0.87
CA ARG A 175 12.38 9.69 0.44
C ARG A 175 13.85 10.15 0.51
N LYS A 176 14.31 10.83 -0.55
CA LYS A 176 15.68 11.39 -0.66
C LYS A 176 15.86 12.60 0.24
#